data_a4c618c3f92d382a3f0e06d236eb8603
#
_entry.id   a4c618c3f92d382a3f0e06d236eb8603
#
_cell.length_a   1.000
_cell.length_b   1.000
_cell.length_c   1.000
_cell.angle_alpha   90.00
_cell.angle_beta   90.00
_cell.angle_gamma   90.00
#
_symmetry.space_group_name_H-M   'P 1'
#
loop_
_entity.id
_entity.type
_entity.pdbx_description
1 polymer ?
#
loop_
_entity_poly.entity_id
_entity_poly.type
_entity_poly.pdbx_seq_one_letter_code
_entity_poly.pdbx_strand_id
1 'polypeptide(L)'
;MLVLANNNINILIEYMMNDYIDILIKSEVFSNISKDEMINILEDLKVEKKSFKKSNIIIDTGDIVENIYIILKGKVEISKEYDDTRKNIVNILTQGDVFAEAFAFSTNKVSSIQALALENTELIKINIQNIFKANDNNIKNIFLHNLLRVISDKNKFLAFKNDILSQKSLRSKIIIYIKYMENIQKSKNIIIPFNRDKLAEFISADRSALSRELNRLSKENIIELDGNRISIINIKN
;
A
#
# COMPACT_ATOMS: atom_id res chain seq x y z
N MET A 1 -8.78 -33.39 24.96
CA MET A 1 -7.64 -32.49 25.21
C MET A 1 -7.39 -31.52 24.08
N LEU A 2 -7.35 -31.93 22.82
CA LEU A 2 -7.18 -31.04 21.63
C LEU A 2 -8.31 -29.98 21.47
N VAL A 3 -9.57 -30.33 21.74
CA VAL A 3 -10.72 -29.42 21.58
C VAL A 3 -10.70 -28.28 22.62
N LEU A 4 -10.24 -28.54 23.84
CA LEU A 4 -10.11 -27.51 24.88
C LEU A 4 -8.90 -26.58 24.64
N ALA A 5 -7.85 -27.05 24.01
CA ALA A 5 -6.70 -26.23 23.62
C ALA A 5 -7.06 -25.26 22.47
N ASN A 6 -7.82 -25.72 21.49
CA ASN A 6 -8.29 -24.88 20.37
C ASN A 6 -9.26 -23.78 20.85
N ASN A 7 -10.20 -24.10 21.76
CA ASN A 7 -11.10 -23.09 22.34
C ASN A 7 -10.35 -21.98 23.10
N ASN A 8 -9.27 -22.31 23.81
CA ASN A 8 -8.47 -21.33 24.51
C ASN A 8 -7.64 -20.43 23.57
N ILE A 9 -7.17 -20.98 22.44
CA ILE A 9 -6.44 -20.22 21.43
C ILE A 9 -7.38 -19.27 20.69
N ASN A 10 -8.60 -19.73 20.33
CA ASN A 10 -9.64 -18.88 19.71
C ASN A 10 -10.02 -17.72 20.61
N ILE A 11 -10.26 -17.95 21.89
CA ILE A 11 -10.58 -16.90 22.86
C ILE A 11 -9.42 -15.91 22.99
N LEU A 12 -8.18 -16.37 22.94
CA LEU A 12 -6.99 -15.50 23.04
C LEU A 12 -6.81 -14.65 21.76
N ILE A 13 -6.99 -15.23 20.60
CA ILE A 13 -6.97 -14.49 19.31
C ILE A 13 -8.14 -13.52 19.25
N GLU A 14 -9.33 -13.94 19.61
CA GLU A 14 -10.51 -13.09 19.66
C GLU A 14 -10.32 -11.91 20.62
N TYR A 15 -9.78 -12.14 21.81
CA TYR A 15 -9.48 -11.08 22.77
C TYR A 15 -8.38 -10.13 22.28
N MET A 16 -7.31 -10.66 21.68
CA MET A 16 -6.20 -9.85 21.16
C MET A 16 -6.58 -9.06 19.89
N MET A 17 -7.56 -9.53 19.13
CA MET A 17 -7.92 -8.98 17.82
C MET A 17 -9.22 -8.18 17.82
N ASN A 18 -10.04 -8.26 18.89
CA ASN A 18 -11.32 -7.56 18.96
C ASN A 18 -11.19 -6.06 18.69
N ASP A 19 -10.13 -5.43 19.20
CA ASP A 19 -9.86 -3.99 19.00
C ASP A 19 -9.45 -3.68 17.54
N TYR A 20 -9.08 -4.68 16.74
CA TYR A 20 -8.55 -4.52 15.38
C TYR A 20 -9.38 -5.15 14.29
N ILE A 21 -10.43 -5.90 14.64
CA ILE A 21 -11.30 -6.55 13.67
C ILE A 21 -11.91 -5.54 12.70
N ASP A 22 -12.36 -4.39 13.19
CA ASP A 22 -12.93 -3.34 12.35
C ASP A 22 -11.92 -2.75 11.34
N ILE A 23 -10.64 -2.87 11.66
CA ILE A 23 -9.53 -2.45 10.80
C ILE A 23 -9.27 -3.53 9.75
N LEU A 24 -9.21 -4.78 10.19
CA LEU A 24 -8.96 -5.91 9.32
C LEU A 24 -10.09 -6.10 8.30
N ILE A 25 -11.35 -5.90 8.70
CA ILE A 25 -12.51 -5.92 7.79
C ILE A 25 -12.36 -4.87 6.68
N LYS A 26 -11.75 -3.72 6.97
CA LYS A 26 -11.50 -2.67 5.97
C LYS A 26 -10.26 -2.91 5.13
N SER A 27 -9.39 -3.82 5.54
CA SER A 27 -8.22 -4.18 4.75
C SER A 27 -8.64 -4.96 3.50
N GLU A 28 -8.08 -4.58 2.35
CA GLU A 28 -8.44 -5.17 1.06
C GLU A 28 -8.22 -6.69 1.00
N VAL A 29 -7.26 -7.22 1.76
CA VAL A 29 -6.99 -8.67 1.79
C VAL A 29 -8.08 -9.48 2.48
N PHE A 30 -8.92 -8.85 3.30
CA PHE A 30 -10.06 -9.48 3.96
C PHE A 30 -11.41 -9.07 3.34
N SER A 31 -11.41 -8.42 2.20
CA SER A 31 -12.64 -8.05 1.48
C SER A 31 -13.53 -9.29 1.24
N ASN A 32 -14.84 -9.16 1.50
CA ASN A 32 -15.83 -10.24 1.39
C ASN A 32 -15.58 -11.44 2.33
N ILE A 33 -14.87 -11.26 3.41
CA ILE A 33 -14.74 -12.21 4.52
C ILE A 33 -15.50 -11.63 5.71
N SER A 34 -16.44 -12.40 6.25
CA SER A 34 -17.21 -11.99 7.43
C SER A 34 -16.34 -11.99 8.69
N LYS A 35 -16.83 -11.35 9.76
CA LYS A 35 -16.08 -11.28 11.04
C LYS A 35 -15.73 -12.66 11.59
N ASP A 36 -16.70 -13.58 11.58
CA ASP A 36 -16.51 -14.94 12.11
C ASP A 36 -15.53 -15.74 11.24
N GLU A 37 -15.64 -15.62 9.91
CA GLU A 37 -14.72 -16.23 8.98
C GLU A 37 -13.30 -15.66 9.11
N MET A 38 -13.18 -14.37 9.44
CA MET A 38 -11.89 -13.72 9.64
C MET A 38 -11.16 -14.28 10.86
N ILE A 39 -11.86 -14.51 11.97
CA ILE A 39 -11.26 -15.12 13.17
C ILE A 39 -10.69 -16.49 12.80
N ASN A 40 -11.47 -17.31 12.08
CA ASN A 40 -11.06 -18.64 11.67
C ASN A 40 -9.83 -18.61 10.74
N ILE A 41 -9.80 -17.73 9.74
CA ILE A 41 -8.65 -17.63 8.83
C ILE A 41 -7.40 -17.09 9.52
N LEU A 42 -7.52 -16.15 10.45
CA LEU A 42 -6.38 -15.63 11.22
C LEU A 42 -5.75 -16.74 12.08
N GLU A 43 -6.57 -17.63 12.62
CA GLU A 43 -6.12 -18.81 13.37
C GLU A 43 -5.40 -19.81 12.46
N ASP A 44 -6.02 -20.19 11.33
CA ASP A 44 -5.43 -21.09 10.34
C ASP A 44 -4.10 -20.56 9.81
N LEU A 45 -3.97 -19.25 9.61
CA LEU A 45 -2.76 -18.56 9.19
C LEU A 45 -1.72 -18.43 10.31
N LYS A 46 -2.07 -18.78 11.56
CA LYS A 46 -1.21 -18.65 12.75
C LYS A 46 -0.57 -17.26 12.83
N VAL A 47 -1.41 -16.24 12.76
CA VAL A 47 -0.95 -14.86 12.77
C VAL A 47 -0.27 -14.50 14.09
N GLU A 48 0.75 -13.66 14.02
CA GLU A 48 1.45 -13.13 15.19
C GLU A 48 1.27 -11.62 15.25
N LYS A 49 0.82 -11.10 16.39
CA LYS A 49 0.84 -9.64 16.65
C LYS A 49 2.26 -9.22 17.03
N LYS A 50 2.75 -8.15 16.42
CA LYS A 50 4.05 -7.52 16.71
C LYS A 50 3.85 -6.05 16.99
N SER A 51 4.65 -5.52 17.92
CA SER A 51 4.65 -4.11 18.30
C SER A 51 6.05 -3.52 18.14
N PHE A 52 6.11 -2.34 17.57
CA PHE A 52 7.35 -1.61 17.29
C PHE A 52 7.22 -0.20 17.88
N LYS A 53 8.26 0.25 18.56
CA LYS A 53 8.35 1.66 18.99
C LYS A 53 8.68 2.54 17.79
N LYS A 54 8.37 3.82 17.90
CA LYS A 54 8.82 4.83 16.93
C LYS A 54 10.31 4.67 16.64
N SER A 55 10.65 4.78 15.36
CA SER A 55 12.02 4.62 14.80
C SER A 55 12.60 3.20 14.87
N ASN A 56 11.83 2.18 15.26
CA ASN A 56 12.28 0.80 15.10
C ASN A 56 12.19 0.35 13.64
N ILE A 57 13.22 -0.35 13.20
CA ILE A 57 13.25 -1.03 11.90
C ILE A 57 12.43 -2.31 12.01
N ILE A 58 11.51 -2.52 11.07
CA ILE A 58 10.66 -3.70 10.95
C ILE A 58 11.28 -4.71 9.98
N ILE A 59 11.81 -4.20 8.88
CA ILE A 59 12.56 -4.94 7.85
C ILE A 59 13.72 -4.05 7.44
N ASP A 60 14.92 -4.61 7.38
CA ASP A 60 16.07 -3.89 6.85
C ASP A 60 16.46 -4.37 5.44
N THR A 61 17.22 -3.54 4.74
CA THR A 61 17.82 -3.92 3.46
C THR A 61 18.77 -5.11 3.68
N GLY A 62 18.59 -6.16 2.87
CA GLY A 62 19.35 -7.40 2.99
C GLY A 62 18.69 -8.48 3.85
N ASP A 63 17.63 -8.17 4.60
CA ASP A 63 16.88 -9.17 5.36
C ASP A 63 16.20 -10.19 4.45
N ILE A 64 16.12 -11.44 4.91
CA ILE A 64 15.31 -12.50 4.27
C ILE A 64 13.87 -12.35 4.74
N VAL A 65 12.96 -12.04 3.82
CA VAL A 65 11.56 -11.78 4.09
C VAL A 65 10.70 -12.98 3.74
N GLU A 66 10.16 -13.64 4.77
CA GLU A 66 9.26 -14.79 4.63
C GLU A 66 7.84 -14.50 5.11
N ASN A 67 7.58 -13.26 5.49
CA ASN A 67 6.32 -12.86 6.09
C ASN A 67 5.73 -11.68 5.34
N ILE A 68 4.39 -11.63 5.30
CA ILE A 68 3.64 -10.44 4.97
C ILE A 68 3.19 -9.76 6.26
N TYR A 69 2.99 -8.46 6.22
CA TYR A 69 2.59 -7.67 7.38
C TYR A 69 1.36 -6.83 7.03
N ILE A 70 0.44 -6.69 8.00
CA ILE A 70 -0.72 -5.81 7.89
C ILE A 70 -0.69 -4.87 9.08
N ILE A 71 -0.84 -3.57 8.82
CA ILE A 71 -0.77 -2.54 9.85
C ILE A 71 -2.09 -2.47 10.61
N LEU A 72 -2.05 -2.73 11.91
CA LEU A 72 -3.20 -2.60 12.81
C LEU A 72 -3.30 -1.18 13.38
N LYS A 73 -2.14 -0.57 13.67
CA LYS A 73 -2.06 0.78 14.23
C LYS A 73 -0.73 1.40 13.87
N GLY A 74 -0.72 2.72 13.68
CA GLY A 74 0.50 3.47 13.40
C GLY A 74 0.77 3.67 11.93
N LYS A 75 2.05 3.96 11.61
CA LYS A 75 2.52 4.26 10.26
C LYS A 75 3.87 3.65 10.01
N VAL A 76 4.05 3.11 8.81
CA VAL A 76 5.31 2.50 8.36
C VAL A 76 5.82 3.24 7.13
N GLU A 77 7.04 3.74 7.20
CA GLU A 77 7.76 4.29 6.05
C GLU A 77 8.48 3.18 5.31
N ILE A 78 8.24 3.08 4.03
CA ILE A 78 8.99 2.23 3.11
C ILE A 78 9.97 3.11 2.37
N SER A 79 11.26 2.79 2.50
CA SER A 79 12.33 3.56 1.85
C SER A 79 13.35 2.65 1.19
N LYS A 80 14.09 3.23 0.25
CA LYS A 80 15.21 2.59 -0.42
C LYS A 80 16.43 3.49 -0.32
N GLU A 81 17.55 2.94 0.09
CA GLU A 81 18.83 3.65 0.08
C GLU A 81 19.52 3.40 -1.26
N TYR A 82 19.99 4.48 -1.87
CA TYR A 82 20.85 4.47 -3.04
C TYR A 82 22.15 5.13 -2.63
N ASP A 83 23.27 4.40 -2.71
CA ASP A 83 24.65 4.88 -2.49
C ASP A 83 24.81 6.05 -1.51
N ASP A 84 25.24 5.72 -0.31
CA ASP A 84 25.85 6.52 0.76
C ASP A 84 25.12 7.75 1.34
N THR A 85 24.14 8.36 0.72
CA THR A 85 23.56 9.60 1.31
C THR A 85 22.10 9.92 0.97
N ARG A 86 21.41 9.17 0.11
CA ARG A 86 20.04 9.51 -0.30
C ARG A 86 19.04 8.42 0.04
N LYS A 87 18.36 8.62 1.14
CA LYS A 87 17.15 7.85 1.45
C LYS A 87 16.00 8.34 0.56
N ASN A 88 15.51 7.46 -0.29
CA ASN A 88 14.32 7.74 -1.09
C ASN A 88 13.09 7.07 -0.44
N ILE A 89 12.16 7.87 0.03
CA ILE A 89 10.89 7.39 0.57
C ILE A 89 10.04 6.92 -0.61
N VAL A 90 9.75 5.61 -0.62
CA VAL A 90 8.93 4.97 -1.64
C VAL A 90 7.45 5.16 -1.33
N ASN A 91 7.07 4.94 -0.06
CA ASN A 91 5.69 5.08 0.40
C ASN A 91 5.62 5.26 1.92
N ILE A 92 4.50 5.78 2.40
CA ILE A 92 4.11 5.78 3.80
C ILE A 92 2.80 4.99 3.90
N LEU A 93 2.85 3.88 4.61
CA LEU A 93 1.75 2.96 4.81
C LEU A 93 1.04 3.24 6.12
N THR A 94 -0.25 3.00 6.14
CA THR A 94 -1.15 3.29 7.26
C THR A 94 -1.96 2.05 7.64
N GLN A 95 -2.83 2.21 8.57
CA GLN A 95 -3.73 1.19 9.08
C GLN A 95 -4.52 0.48 7.97
N GLY A 96 -4.49 -0.85 7.97
CA GLY A 96 -5.11 -1.72 6.96
C GLY A 96 -4.21 -2.05 5.76
N ASP A 97 -3.11 -1.31 5.56
CA ASP A 97 -2.19 -1.56 4.46
C ASP A 97 -1.38 -2.85 4.69
N VAL A 98 -1.14 -3.55 3.59
CA VAL A 98 -0.30 -4.77 3.52
C VAL A 98 1.06 -4.39 2.95
N PHE A 99 2.13 -5.00 3.45
CA PHE A 99 3.48 -4.81 2.88
C PHE A 99 4.34 -6.06 3.01
N ALA A 100 5.49 -6.02 2.31
CA ALA A 100 6.49 -7.09 2.22
C ALA A 100 6.07 -8.30 1.38
N GLU A 101 4.85 -8.33 0.82
CA GLU A 101 4.34 -9.40 -0.01
C GLU A 101 5.21 -9.64 -1.26
N ALA A 102 5.73 -8.58 -1.87
CA ALA A 102 6.57 -8.68 -3.06
C ALA A 102 7.85 -9.49 -2.82
N PHE A 103 8.44 -9.38 -1.63
CA PHE A 103 9.62 -10.17 -1.24
C PHE A 103 9.21 -11.57 -0.76
N ALA A 104 8.22 -11.64 0.11
CA ALA A 104 7.80 -12.92 0.73
C ALA A 104 7.40 -13.96 -0.33
N PHE A 105 6.72 -13.57 -1.40
CA PHE A 105 6.32 -14.46 -2.50
C PHE A 105 7.33 -14.54 -3.64
N SER A 106 8.42 -13.75 -3.61
CA SER A 106 9.46 -13.80 -4.62
C SER A 106 10.38 -15.03 -4.46
N THR A 107 10.99 -15.43 -5.56
CA THR A 107 12.07 -16.44 -5.55
C THR A 107 13.27 -15.93 -4.75
N ASN A 108 13.65 -14.66 -4.95
CA ASN A 108 14.66 -13.98 -4.15
C ASN A 108 13.97 -13.18 -3.05
N LYS A 109 14.00 -13.72 -1.84
CA LYS A 109 13.33 -13.14 -0.67
C LYS A 109 14.13 -12.03 0.02
N VAL A 110 15.25 -11.63 -0.53
CA VAL A 110 16.11 -10.60 0.05
C VAL A 110 15.48 -9.22 -0.16
N SER A 111 15.26 -8.50 0.95
CA SER A 111 14.71 -7.15 0.91
C SER A 111 15.67 -6.16 0.25
N SER A 112 15.17 -5.36 -0.67
CA SER A 112 15.86 -4.20 -1.23
C SER A 112 15.32 -2.87 -0.69
N ILE A 113 14.50 -2.91 0.37
CA ILE A 113 13.91 -1.74 1.03
C ILE A 113 14.08 -1.84 2.53
N GLN A 114 13.98 -0.70 3.19
CA GLN A 114 13.82 -0.62 4.64
C GLN A 114 12.36 -0.27 4.97
N ALA A 115 11.79 -0.94 5.98
CA ALA A 115 10.50 -0.61 6.58
C ALA A 115 10.74 -0.10 8.01
N LEU A 116 10.36 1.15 8.29
CA LEU A 116 10.60 1.85 9.54
C LEU A 116 9.29 2.30 10.18
N ALA A 117 9.11 2.07 11.48
CA ALA A 117 7.97 2.57 12.24
C ALA A 117 8.10 4.09 12.48
N LEU A 118 7.21 4.91 11.90
CA LEU A 118 7.20 6.37 12.09
C LEU A 118 6.62 6.81 13.44
N GLU A 119 5.85 5.95 14.06
CA GLU A 119 5.23 6.11 15.39
C GLU A 119 5.13 4.74 16.06
N ASN A 120 4.60 4.65 17.28
CA ASN A 120 4.34 3.34 17.89
C ASN A 120 3.35 2.56 17.00
N THR A 121 3.81 1.44 16.48
CA THR A 121 3.14 0.70 15.41
C THR A 121 2.86 -0.73 15.86
N GLU A 122 1.67 -1.22 15.56
CA GLU A 122 1.25 -2.59 15.78
C GLU A 122 0.88 -3.23 14.45
N LEU A 123 1.34 -4.46 14.24
CA LEU A 123 1.19 -5.22 12.99
C LEU A 123 0.70 -6.62 13.31
N ILE A 124 0.01 -7.23 12.36
CA ILE A 124 0.00 -8.70 12.25
C ILE A 124 1.06 -9.13 11.24
N LYS A 125 1.74 -10.21 11.60
CA LYS A 125 2.74 -10.90 10.81
C LYS A 125 2.18 -12.26 10.41
N ILE A 126 2.23 -12.58 9.13
CA ILE A 126 1.74 -13.84 8.55
C ILE A 126 2.87 -14.48 7.77
N ASN A 127 3.32 -15.67 8.20
CA ASN A 127 4.31 -16.42 7.44
C ASN A 127 3.66 -17.03 6.19
N ILE A 128 4.31 -16.88 5.03
CA ILE A 128 3.76 -17.38 3.76
C ILE A 128 3.57 -18.89 3.76
N GLN A 129 4.41 -19.66 4.47
CA GLN A 129 4.25 -21.10 4.58
C GLN A 129 2.96 -21.48 5.30
N ASN A 130 2.51 -20.68 6.26
CA ASN A 130 1.24 -20.91 6.92
C ASN A 130 0.06 -20.69 5.96
N ILE A 131 0.17 -19.74 5.02
CA ILE A 131 -0.85 -19.54 3.99
C ILE A 131 -1.02 -20.80 3.13
N PHE A 132 0.08 -21.41 2.72
CA PHE A 132 0.01 -22.65 1.91
C PHE A 132 -0.45 -23.85 2.71
N LYS A 133 -0.12 -23.93 4.01
CA LYS A 133 -0.49 -25.03 4.90
C LYS A 133 -1.88 -24.90 5.53
N ALA A 134 -2.48 -23.72 5.47
CA ALA A 134 -3.83 -23.49 5.98
C ALA A 134 -4.84 -24.42 5.30
N ASN A 135 -5.93 -24.74 6.02
CA ASN A 135 -6.98 -25.60 5.50
C ASN A 135 -7.49 -25.11 4.14
N ASP A 136 -7.62 -26.04 3.19
CA ASP A 136 -8.14 -25.71 1.87
C ASP A 136 -9.66 -25.55 1.93
N ASN A 137 -10.09 -24.31 2.08
CA ASN A 137 -11.48 -23.92 2.19
C ASN A 137 -11.75 -22.66 1.36
N ASN A 138 -13.04 -22.33 1.22
CA ASN A 138 -13.47 -21.16 0.45
C ASN A 138 -12.88 -19.84 0.99
N ILE A 139 -12.72 -19.71 2.30
CA ILE A 139 -12.22 -18.48 2.96
C ILE A 139 -10.76 -18.23 2.58
N LYS A 140 -9.93 -19.29 2.63
CA LYS A 140 -8.54 -19.24 2.17
C LYS A 140 -8.45 -18.80 0.70
N ASN A 141 -9.32 -19.33 -0.16
CA ASN A 141 -9.35 -18.97 -1.57
C ASN A 141 -9.75 -17.50 -1.77
N ILE A 142 -10.72 -16.99 -1.02
CA ILE A 142 -11.09 -15.56 -1.01
C ILE A 142 -9.89 -14.71 -0.57
N PHE A 143 -9.22 -15.07 0.52
CA PHE A 143 -8.04 -14.37 1.03
C PHE A 143 -6.92 -14.32 -0.02
N LEU A 144 -6.59 -15.47 -0.63
CA LEU A 144 -5.57 -15.55 -1.68
C LEU A 144 -5.94 -14.72 -2.92
N HIS A 145 -7.20 -14.77 -3.35
CA HIS A 145 -7.70 -13.94 -4.45
C HIS A 145 -7.56 -12.45 -4.14
N ASN A 146 -7.92 -12.03 -2.93
CA ASN A 146 -7.78 -10.65 -2.48
C ASN A 146 -6.31 -10.22 -2.43
N LEU A 147 -5.43 -11.09 -1.93
CA LEU A 147 -3.99 -10.83 -1.89
C LEU A 147 -3.41 -10.66 -3.30
N LEU A 148 -3.79 -11.52 -4.24
CA LEU A 148 -3.41 -11.37 -5.66
C LEU A 148 -3.91 -10.06 -6.26
N ARG A 149 -5.13 -9.63 -5.90
CA ARG A 149 -5.69 -8.34 -6.34
C ARG A 149 -4.85 -7.18 -5.82
N VAL A 150 -4.52 -7.18 -4.52
CA VAL A 150 -3.66 -6.15 -3.90
C VAL A 150 -2.30 -6.06 -4.60
N ILE A 151 -1.66 -7.21 -4.85
CA ILE A 151 -0.37 -7.27 -5.55
C ILE A 151 -0.51 -6.72 -6.98
N SER A 152 -1.58 -7.10 -7.68
CA SER A 152 -1.85 -6.67 -9.06
C SER A 152 -2.10 -5.17 -9.14
N ASP A 153 -2.85 -4.59 -8.19
CA ASP A 153 -3.13 -3.15 -8.17
C ASP A 153 -1.86 -2.35 -7.82
N LYS A 154 -1.02 -2.84 -6.91
CA LYS A 154 0.31 -2.26 -6.67
C LYS A 154 1.20 -2.30 -7.91
N ASN A 155 1.20 -3.42 -8.64
CA ASN A 155 1.96 -3.55 -9.88
C ASN A 155 1.47 -2.58 -10.96
N LYS A 156 0.14 -2.45 -11.15
CA LYS A 156 -0.47 -1.44 -12.05
C LYS A 156 -0.06 -0.02 -11.67
N PHE A 157 -0.06 0.30 -10.38
CA PHE A 157 0.37 1.61 -9.90
C PHE A 157 1.86 1.88 -10.19
N LEU A 158 2.73 0.87 -9.99
CA LEU A 158 4.15 0.98 -10.31
C LEU A 158 4.39 1.14 -11.82
N ALA A 159 3.66 0.39 -12.66
CA ALA A 159 3.70 0.53 -14.12
C ALA A 159 3.28 1.95 -14.53
N PHE A 160 2.18 2.45 -13.99
CA PHE A 160 1.72 3.83 -14.22
C PHE A 160 2.77 4.87 -13.80
N LYS A 161 3.39 4.71 -12.62
CA LYS A 161 4.47 5.60 -12.17
C LYS A 161 5.66 5.57 -13.13
N ASN A 162 6.02 4.38 -13.61
CA ASN A 162 7.08 4.23 -14.62
C ASN A 162 6.73 4.93 -15.93
N ASP A 163 5.48 4.83 -16.40
CA ASP A 163 5.00 5.52 -17.60
C ASP A 163 5.14 7.03 -17.46
N ILE A 164 4.79 7.61 -16.29
CA ILE A 164 5.02 9.04 -16.02
C ILE A 164 6.51 9.38 -16.07
N LEU A 165 7.34 8.61 -15.37
CA LEU A 165 8.77 8.93 -15.23
C LEU A 165 9.52 8.80 -16.56
N SER A 166 9.08 7.94 -17.45
CA SER A 166 9.65 7.76 -18.79
C SER A 166 9.36 8.91 -19.76
N GLN A 167 8.42 9.80 -19.42
CA GLN A 167 8.08 10.92 -20.29
C GLN A 167 9.21 11.96 -20.34
N LYS A 168 9.53 12.42 -21.56
CA LYS A 168 10.60 13.38 -21.81
C LYS A 168 10.27 14.81 -21.33
N SER A 169 8.98 15.20 -21.35
CA SER A 169 8.56 16.54 -20.95
C SER A 169 7.73 16.54 -19.69
N LEU A 170 7.88 17.60 -18.89
CA LEU A 170 7.04 17.81 -17.69
C LEU A 170 5.55 17.89 -18.07
N ARG A 171 5.24 18.52 -19.20
CA ARG A 171 3.88 18.59 -19.74
C ARG A 171 3.27 17.21 -19.96
N SER A 172 4.01 16.31 -20.61
CA SER A 172 3.55 14.95 -20.85
C SER A 172 3.34 14.18 -19.53
N LYS A 173 4.24 14.34 -18.55
CA LYS A 173 4.09 13.76 -17.22
C LYS A 173 2.80 14.19 -16.54
N ILE A 174 2.51 15.50 -16.58
CA ILE A 174 1.30 16.09 -15.99
C ILE A 174 0.04 15.56 -16.70
N ILE A 175 0.04 15.53 -18.03
CA ILE A 175 -1.11 15.08 -18.80
C ILE A 175 -1.42 13.60 -18.53
N ILE A 176 -0.41 12.73 -18.50
CA ILE A 176 -0.59 11.31 -18.17
C ILE A 176 -1.15 11.16 -16.75
N TYR A 177 -0.63 11.92 -15.79
CA TYR A 177 -1.14 11.92 -14.42
C TYR A 177 -2.62 12.32 -14.35
N ILE A 178 -3.00 13.41 -15.04
CA ILE A 178 -4.38 13.89 -15.08
C ILE A 178 -5.31 12.85 -15.71
N LYS A 179 -4.94 12.23 -16.85
CA LYS A 179 -5.71 11.16 -17.50
C LYS A 179 -5.88 9.93 -16.60
N TYR A 180 -4.85 9.57 -15.86
CA TYR A 180 -4.94 8.47 -14.90
C TYR A 180 -5.94 8.78 -13.78
N MET A 181 -5.89 10.00 -13.22
CA MET A 181 -6.84 10.43 -12.18
C MET A 181 -8.27 10.54 -12.71
N GLU A 182 -8.47 10.98 -13.97
CA GLU A 182 -9.76 10.96 -14.66
C GLU A 182 -10.34 9.55 -14.70
N ASN A 183 -9.54 8.57 -15.09
CA ASN A 183 -9.95 7.17 -15.17
C ASN A 183 -10.30 6.58 -13.80
N ILE A 184 -9.54 6.89 -12.75
CA ILE A 184 -9.82 6.42 -11.39
C ILE A 184 -11.08 7.05 -10.83
N GLN A 185 -11.20 8.37 -10.93
CA GLN A 185 -12.32 9.12 -10.36
C GLN A 185 -13.56 9.11 -11.25
N LYS A 186 -13.44 8.59 -12.48
CA LYS A 186 -14.52 8.56 -13.50
C LYS A 186 -15.18 9.93 -13.67
N SER A 187 -14.37 10.99 -13.60
CA SER A 187 -14.81 12.38 -13.63
C SER A 187 -13.79 13.25 -14.33
N LYS A 188 -14.28 14.22 -15.11
CA LYS A 188 -13.44 15.29 -15.67
C LYS A 188 -13.06 16.35 -14.61
N ASN A 189 -13.76 16.37 -13.48
CA ASN A 189 -13.45 17.22 -12.34
C ASN A 189 -12.70 16.38 -11.31
N ILE A 190 -11.38 16.32 -11.43
CA ILE A 190 -10.53 15.49 -10.58
C ILE A 190 -10.02 16.27 -9.36
N ILE A 191 -9.86 15.52 -8.26
CA ILE A 191 -9.22 16.02 -7.05
C ILE A 191 -7.84 15.36 -6.96
N ILE A 192 -6.79 16.18 -6.94
CA ILE A 192 -5.43 15.69 -6.74
C ILE A 192 -5.23 15.42 -5.23
N PRO A 193 -4.89 14.19 -4.81
CA PRO A 193 -4.72 13.85 -3.39
C PRO A 193 -3.43 14.43 -2.79
N PHE A 194 -2.63 15.10 -3.59
CA PHE A 194 -1.34 15.67 -3.22
C PHE A 194 -1.39 17.22 -3.19
N ASN A 195 -0.63 17.81 -2.28
CA ASN A 195 -0.24 19.20 -2.44
C ASN A 195 0.80 19.35 -3.57
N ARG A 196 1.14 20.58 -3.95
CA ARG A 196 2.06 20.84 -5.09
C ARG A 196 3.46 20.26 -4.87
N ASP A 197 3.94 20.23 -3.63
CA ASP A 197 5.26 19.66 -3.30
C ASP A 197 5.28 18.17 -3.53
N LYS A 198 4.30 17.45 -2.96
CA LYS A 198 4.18 16.00 -3.12
C LYS A 198 3.88 15.57 -4.55
N LEU A 199 3.10 16.36 -5.30
CA LEU A 199 2.87 16.07 -6.72
C LEU A 199 4.16 16.22 -7.53
N ALA A 200 4.95 17.26 -7.26
CA ALA A 200 6.23 17.48 -7.92
C ALA A 200 7.21 16.33 -7.62
N GLU A 201 7.29 15.91 -6.37
CA GLU A 201 8.07 14.74 -5.95
C GLU A 201 7.58 13.47 -6.66
N PHE A 202 6.27 13.23 -6.69
CA PHE A 202 5.68 12.05 -7.33
C PHE A 202 6.04 11.91 -8.80
N ILE A 203 6.01 13.03 -9.57
CA ILE A 203 6.34 13.03 -11.00
C ILE A 203 7.82 13.32 -11.29
N SER A 204 8.65 13.41 -10.24
CA SER A 204 10.07 13.79 -10.31
C SER A 204 10.29 15.07 -11.10
N ALA A 205 9.76 16.19 -10.58
CA ALA A 205 9.86 17.51 -11.14
C ALA A 205 10.16 18.55 -10.06
N ASP A 206 10.69 19.70 -10.47
CA ASP A 206 10.78 20.88 -9.60
C ASP A 206 9.39 21.48 -9.36
N ARG A 207 9.09 21.85 -8.09
CA ARG A 207 7.79 22.43 -7.69
C ARG A 207 7.43 23.67 -8.48
N SER A 208 8.41 24.57 -8.69
CA SER A 208 8.17 25.82 -9.40
C SER A 208 7.96 25.58 -10.90
N ALA A 209 8.66 24.62 -11.48
CA ALA A 209 8.43 24.20 -12.86
C ALA A 209 7.04 23.56 -13.02
N LEU A 210 6.63 22.69 -12.11
CA LEU A 210 5.28 22.09 -12.10
C LEU A 210 4.21 23.17 -12.04
N SER A 211 4.33 24.13 -11.13
CA SER A 211 3.35 25.21 -10.98
C SER A 211 3.26 26.08 -12.24
N ARG A 212 4.39 26.42 -12.85
CA ARG A 212 4.43 27.16 -14.11
C ARG A 212 3.73 26.38 -15.25
N GLU A 213 4.01 25.10 -15.38
CA GLU A 213 3.42 24.29 -16.46
C GLU A 213 1.92 24.06 -16.25
N LEU A 214 1.45 23.86 -15.03
CA LEU A 214 0.02 23.78 -14.73
C LEU A 214 -0.71 25.09 -15.09
N ASN A 215 -0.15 26.25 -14.73
CA ASN A 215 -0.70 27.56 -15.10
C ASN A 215 -0.69 27.76 -16.61
N ARG A 216 0.31 27.24 -17.32
CA ARG A 216 0.37 27.28 -18.79
C ARG A 216 -0.73 26.46 -19.41
N LEU A 217 -0.94 25.21 -18.94
CA LEU A 217 -2.05 24.35 -19.39
C LEU A 217 -3.41 25.01 -19.15
N SER A 218 -3.55 25.75 -18.05
CA SER A 218 -4.78 26.52 -17.76
C SER A 218 -4.97 27.71 -18.73
N LYS A 219 -3.93 28.48 -19.00
CA LYS A 219 -3.98 29.59 -19.98
C LYS A 219 -4.28 29.10 -21.40
N GLU A 220 -3.87 27.90 -21.73
CA GLU A 220 -4.15 27.24 -23.02
C GLU A 220 -5.54 26.60 -23.09
N ASN A 221 -6.40 26.78 -22.06
CA ASN A 221 -7.73 26.18 -21.94
C ASN A 221 -7.72 24.63 -22.10
N ILE A 222 -6.67 23.98 -21.62
CA ILE A 222 -6.57 22.53 -21.56
C ILE A 222 -7.16 21.99 -20.27
N ILE A 223 -6.92 22.71 -19.18
CA ILE A 223 -7.44 22.43 -17.85
C ILE A 223 -7.88 23.72 -17.17
N GLU A 224 -8.73 23.63 -16.17
CA GLU A 224 -9.02 24.69 -15.21
C GLU A 224 -8.52 24.29 -13.83
N LEU A 225 -7.94 25.23 -13.07
CA LEU A 225 -7.32 24.99 -11.78
C LEU A 225 -8.08 25.69 -10.67
N ASP A 226 -8.47 24.96 -9.64
CA ASP A 226 -8.99 25.50 -8.39
C ASP A 226 -8.33 24.77 -7.21
N GLY A 227 -7.27 25.35 -6.67
CA GLY A 227 -6.47 24.72 -5.62
C GLY A 227 -5.90 23.35 -6.05
N ASN A 228 -6.40 22.27 -5.43
CA ASN A 228 -6.06 20.89 -5.77
C ASN A 228 -7.09 20.22 -6.70
N ARG A 229 -8.09 20.96 -7.17
CA ARG A 229 -9.06 20.51 -8.17
C ARG A 229 -8.58 20.88 -9.56
N ILE A 230 -8.77 19.98 -10.50
CA ILE A 230 -8.50 20.19 -11.92
C ILE A 230 -9.73 19.78 -12.70
N SER A 231 -10.28 20.71 -13.49
CA SER A 231 -11.32 20.43 -14.46
C SER A 231 -10.68 20.27 -15.85
N ILE A 232 -10.93 19.12 -16.49
CA ILE A 232 -10.38 18.80 -17.81
C ILE A 232 -11.27 19.42 -18.88
N ILE A 233 -10.72 20.36 -19.67
CA ILE A 233 -11.43 21.06 -20.73
C ILE A 233 -11.18 20.36 -22.08
N ASN A 234 -9.92 20.26 -22.48
CA ASN A 234 -9.54 19.77 -23.82
C ASN A 234 -8.15 19.11 -23.81
N ILE A 235 -8.04 17.94 -23.20
CA ILE A 235 -6.84 17.14 -23.34
C ILE A 235 -6.96 16.27 -24.60
N LYS A 236 -6.22 16.62 -25.66
CA LYS A 236 -6.15 15.80 -26.88
C LYS A 236 -5.58 14.41 -26.56
N ASN A 237 -6.19 13.41 -27.15
CA ASN A 237 -5.72 12.00 -27.08
C ASN A 237 -4.39 11.82 -27.78
#